data_b9f7b8f749f50b586ab5f13435342124
#
_entry.id   b9f7b8f749f50b586ab5f13435342124
#
_cell.length_a   1.000
_cell.length_b   1.000
_cell.length_c   1.000
_cell.angle_alpha   90.00
_cell.angle_beta   90.00
_cell.angle_gamma   90.00
#
_symmetry.space_group_name_H-M   'P 1'
#
loop_
_entity.id
_entity.type
_entity.pdbx_description
1 polymer ?
#
loop_
_entity_poly.entity_id
_entity_poly.type
_entity_poly.pdbx_seq_one_letter_code
_entity_poly.pdbx_strand_id
1 'polypeptide(L)'
;MSRRRDALERGLCAAVFALCCIMTAYYLIAGYGAYLDSDMASELVLARHLCDTGTLISTSWHYSTEIRLLATQLVYAPVMAVFGHDWQLVRTLGDLILMAMLAGASFFAARQAGAERHWALLFAGLSICPVSPLYAEFIVIGTCYVPYAVLTLLVLGLYARAMRPGRHAGSVAVLLVLALLMGMSSVRYLLCALLPLCGAALWQFVFAAREEAPRTRRQAALLALGLGTAASGAAGYLFAQKVLSRVLHWGNGYYAGAGYAPLGDGGLADKAQLIAKGLLDVLGYEDGASLFSLHGVLNALILLGLIVCGMLVVRLLRTTRLAEETQAERPRFGALMLVIAAGLSFAMFLLLRSMYFDRYWIPVVVLAMPVLAAALSRERNAIFRALAAGLLCVTVLVPTASCIKNSMAHPEYVTDKRMAAVEAIRERGLTLGYATFWNANIVTELSDGEIEVVALEIEDGSLRPYRWLEAEENFAMDAPEEPVFLLLGVWEEGNLADFLTRCQAVRVELDGWINLYEIPSQRVLFEAMGSV
;
A
#
# COMPACT_ATOMS: atom_id res chain seq x y z
N MET A 1 24.85 -29.54 22.46
CA MET A 1 24.66 -28.07 22.52
C MET A 1 23.86 -27.54 21.33
N SER A 2 24.01 -28.04 20.08
CA SER A 2 23.29 -27.57 18.89
C SER A 2 21.74 -27.67 18.99
N ARG A 3 21.20 -28.85 19.38
CA ARG A 3 19.73 -29.05 19.43
C ARG A 3 19.00 -28.11 20.40
N ARG A 4 19.59 -27.77 21.55
CA ARG A 4 19.00 -26.82 22.52
C ARG A 4 18.99 -25.40 21.94
N ARG A 5 20.05 -25.02 21.24
CA ARG A 5 20.19 -23.71 20.62
C ARG A 5 19.15 -23.55 19.47
N ASP A 6 19.03 -24.59 18.63
CA ASP A 6 18.06 -24.56 17.51
C ASP A 6 16.60 -24.53 18.02
N ALA A 7 16.32 -25.18 19.16
CA ALA A 7 15.02 -25.12 19.80
C ALA A 7 14.73 -23.73 20.37
N LEU A 8 15.72 -23.08 21.00
CA LEU A 8 15.59 -21.71 21.51
C LEU A 8 15.38 -20.71 20.39
N GLU A 9 16.16 -20.78 19.31
CA GLU A 9 16.04 -19.92 18.13
C GLU A 9 14.65 -20.02 17.52
N ARG A 10 14.12 -21.24 17.34
CA ARG A 10 12.74 -21.48 16.88
C ARG A 10 11.69 -20.91 17.82
N GLY A 11 11.86 -21.10 19.13
CA GLY A 11 10.97 -20.56 20.15
C GLY A 11 10.94 -19.04 20.15
N LEU A 12 12.11 -18.40 20.06
CA LEU A 12 12.21 -16.93 19.98
C LEU A 12 11.56 -16.38 18.71
N CYS A 13 11.81 -16.97 17.53
CA CYS A 13 11.17 -16.54 16.30
C CYS A 13 9.64 -16.66 16.36
N ALA A 14 9.12 -17.73 16.96
CA ALA A 14 7.68 -17.91 17.14
C ALA A 14 7.09 -16.90 18.13
N ALA A 15 7.82 -16.60 19.23
CA ALA A 15 7.39 -15.61 20.22
C ALA A 15 7.35 -14.20 19.61
N VAL A 16 8.38 -13.81 18.82
CA VAL A 16 8.40 -12.53 18.13
C VAL A 16 7.27 -12.45 17.09
N PHE A 17 7.02 -13.50 16.32
CA PHE A 17 5.89 -13.55 15.41
C PHE A 17 4.55 -13.31 16.14
N ALA A 18 4.32 -14.01 17.25
CA ALA A 18 3.11 -13.83 18.05
C ALA A 18 2.99 -12.40 18.59
N LEU A 19 4.12 -11.83 19.06
CA LEU A 19 4.16 -10.44 19.51
C LEU A 19 3.79 -9.47 18.38
N CYS A 20 4.34 -9.65 17.18
CA CYS A 20 3.99 -8.84 16.01
C CYS A 20 2.48 -8.91 15.71
N CYS A 21 1.91 -10.12 15.71
CA CYS A 21 0.46 -10.30 15.48
C CYS A 21 -0.38 -9.57 16.56
N ILE A 22 0.02 -9.67 17.83
CA ILE A 22 -0.68 -9.00 18.94
C ILE A 22 -0.57 -7.48 18.80
N MET A 23 0.63 -6.95 18.53
CA MET A 23 0.85 -5.51 18.37
C MET A 23 0.05 -4.95 17.19
N THR A 24 0.05 -5.65 16.06
CA THR A 24 -0.70 -5.22 14.87
C THR A 24 -2.21 -5.28 15.11
N ALA A 25 -2.73 -6.38 15.67
CA ALA A 25 -4.15 -6.48 16.00
C ALA A 25 -4.59 -5.42 17.02
N TYR A 26 -3.77 -5.18 18.04
CA TYR A 26 -4.04 -4.13 19.02
C TYR A 26 -4.06 -2.74 18.38
N TYR A 27 -3.11 -2.46 17.48
CA TYR A 27 -3.05 -1.21 16.74
C TYR A 27 -4.29 -0.98 15.87
N LEU A 28 -4.76 -2.02 15.15
CA LEU A 28 -5.96 -1.96 14.32
C LEU A 28 -7.24 -1.72 15.12
N ILE A 29 -7.34 -2.32 16.31
CA ILE A 29 -8.54 -2.19 17.16
C ILE A 29 -8.54 -0.85 17.91
N ALA A 30 -7.40 -0.44 18.48
CA ALA A 30 -7.31 0.73 19.35
C ALA A 30 -6.91 2.01 18.59
N GLY A 31 -6.29 1.90 17.44
CA GLY A 31 -5.82 3.02 16.60
C GLY A 31 -6.76 3.39 15.46
N TYR A 32 -7.94 2.76 15.39
CA TYR A 32 -8.95 3.11 14.39
C TYR A 32 -9.22 4.62 14.41
N GLY A 33 -9.21 5.21 13.23
CA GLY A 33 -9.48 6.63 13.08
C GLY A 33 -8.28 7.56 13.24
N ALA A 34 -7.17 7.13 13.86
CA ALA A 34 -5.99 8.00 14.03
C ALA A 34 -5.38 8.47 12.69
N TYR A 35 -5.55 7.68 11.64
CA TYR A 35 -5.05 7.95 10.28
C TYR A 35 -6.13 7.86 9.21
N LEU A 36 -7.41 7.76 9.59
CA LEU A 36 -8.50 7.67 8.63
C LEU A 36 -8.63 8.96 7.84
N ASP A 37 -8.64 8.85 6.53
CA ASP A 37 -8.86 9.94 5.58
C ASP A 37 -9.86 9.53 4.49
N SER A 38 -10.20 10.44 3.58
CA SER A 38 -11.16 10.16 2.51
C SER A 38 -10.65 9.19 1.45
N ASP A 39 -9.33 9.11 1.20
CA ASP A 39 -8.75 8.08 0.31
C ASP A 39 -9.00 6.68 0.89
N MET A 40 -8.78 6.51 2.20
CA MET A 40 -9.02 5.24 2.90
C MET A 40 -10.51 4.92 2.99
N ALA A 41 -11.32 5.91 3.37
CA ALA A 41 -12.77 5.74 3.50
C ALA A 41 -13.42 5.35 2.16
N SER A 42 -12.90 5.85 1.04
CA SER A 42 -13.38 5.49 -0.31
C SER A 42 -13.35 3.98 -0.60
N GLU A 43 -12.48 3.23 0.07
CA GLU A 43 -12.40 1.76 -0.07
C GLU A 43 -13.65 1.07 0.51
N LEU A 44 -14.21 1.57 1.62
CA LEU A 44 -15.46 1.05 2.20
C LEU A 44 -16.68 1.57 1.44
N VAL A 45 -16.68 2.84 1.00
CA VAL A 45 -17.75 3.37 0.13
C VAL A 45 -17.83 2.56 -1.16
N LEU A 46 -16.69 2.27 -1.81
CA LEU A 46 -16.66 1.37 -2.97
C LEU A 46 -17.18 -0.04 -2.61
N ALA A 47 -16.74 -0.60 -1.47
CA ALA A 47 -17.20 -1.92 -1.05
C ALA A 47 -18.72 -1.98 -0.86
N ARG A 48 -19.32 -0.93 -0.26
CA ARG A 48 -20.77 -0.77 -0.14
C ARG A 48 -21.44 -0.70 -1.51
N HIS A 49 -20.95 0.20 -2.39
CA HIS A 49 -21.47 0.34 -3.75
C HIS A 49 -21.44 -0.99 -4.54
N LEU A 50 -20.36 -1.77 -4.41
CA LEU A 50 -20.26 -3.10 -5.05
C LEU A 50 -21.26 -4.11 -4.46
N CYS A 51 -21.54 -4.06 -3.15
CA CYS A 51 -22.58 -4.88 -2.51
C CYS A 51 -23.97 -4.51 -3.03
N ASP A 52 -24.28 -3.21 -3.10
CA ASP A 52 -25.60 -2.70 -3.50
C ASP A 52 -25.89 -3.00 -4.98
N THR A 53 -24.87 -2.90 -5.84
CA THR A 53 -24.98 -3.21 -7.27
C THR A 53 -24.84 -4.70 -7.60
N GLY A 54 -24.37 -5.52 -6.64
CA GLY A 54 -24.12 -6.96 -6.84
C GLY A 54 -23.01 -7.24 -7.84
N THR A 55 -22.04 -6.33 -8.00
CA THR A 55 -20.95 -6.43 -8.98
C THR A 55 -19.60 -6.53 -8.29
N LEU A 56 -18.59 -7.10 -8.97
CA LEU A 56 -17.20 -7.11 -8.48
C LEU A 56 -16.40 -5.89 -8.97
N ILE A 57 -16.90 -5.24 -10.01
CA ILE A 57 -16.30 -4.05 -10.64
C ILE A 57 -17.47 -3.21 -11.12
N SER A 58 -17.50 -1.94 -10.74
CA SER A 58 -18.55 -1.02 -11.17
C SER A 58 -18.11 -0.21 -12.39
N THR A 59 -19.00 -0.05 -13.34
CA THR A 59 -18.82 0.81 -14.52
C THR A 59 -19.22 2.26 -14.26
N SER A 60 -19.97 2.53 -13.20
CA SER A 60 -20.35 3.87 -12.78
C SER A 60 -19.39 4.47 -11.74
N TRP A 61 -18.47 3.68 -11.18
CA TRP A 61 -17.48 4.18 -10.24
C TRP A 61 -16.31 4.88 -10.95
N HIS A 62 -15.99 6.08 -10.53
CA HIS A 62 -14.79 6.79 -10.94
C HIS A 62 -13.61 6.35 -10.08
N TYR A 63 -12.83 5.41 -10.61
CA TYR A 63 -11.60 4.98 -9.95
C TYR A 63 -10.57 6.10 -9.93
N SER A 64 -9.55 5.97 -9.06
CA SER A 64 -8.46 6.95 -8.98
C SER A 64 -7.57 6.93 -10.24
N THR A 65 -6.27 6.97 -10.10
CA THR A 65 -5.32 6.89 -11.22
C THR A 65 -5.26 5.52 -11.91
N GLU A 66 -5.89 4.49 -11.31
CA GLU A 66 -5.78 3.09 -11.74
C GLU A 66 -7.08 2.34 -11.43
N ILE A 67 -7.41 1.34 -12.25
CA ILE A 67 -8.65 0.54 -12.08
C ILE A 67 -8.65 -0.28 -10.78
N ARG A 68 -7.47 -0.68 -10.28
CA ARG A 68 -7.31 -1.48 -9.05
C ARG A 68 -8.17 -2.75 -9.02
N LEU A 69 -8.12 -3.57 -10.10
CA LEU A 69 -8.87 -4.84 -10.17
C LEU A 69 -8.55 -5.79 -9.02
N LEU A 70 -7.27 -5.91 -8.68
CA LEU A 70 -6.77 -6.71 -7.57
C LEU A 70 -6.44 -5.77 -6.41
N ALA A 71 -7.45 -5.32 -5.69
CA ALA A 71 -7.28 -4.39 -4.60
C ALA A 71 -8.15 -4.78 -3.38
N THR A 72 -8.20 -3.91 -2.41
CA THR A 72 -8.79 -4.12 -1.09
C THR A 72 -10.29 -4.40 -1.11
N GLN A 73 -11.01 -3.87 -2.11
CA GLN A 73 -12.45 -4.16 -2.25
C GLN A 73 -12.77 -5.65 -2.36
N LEU A 74 -11.84 -6.49 -2.85
CA LEU A 74 -12.02 -7.94 -2.87
C LEU A 74 -12.07 -8.56 -1.47
N VAL A 75 -11.62 -7.84 -0.45
CA VAL A 75 -11.70 -8.23 0.96
C VAL A 75 -12.83 -7.47 1.65
N TYR A 76 -12.91 -6.16 1.47
CA TYR A 76 -13.93 -5.36 2.16
C TYR A 76 -15.35 -5.66 1.69
N ALA A 77 -15.62 -5.85 0.38
CA ALA A 77 -16.97 -6.11 -0.08
C ALA A 77 -17.59 -7.41 0.49
N PRO A 78 -16.89 -8.55 0.55
CA PRO A 78 -17.43 -9.73 1.25
C PRO A 78 -17.66 -9.51 2.76
N VAL A 79 -16.82 -8.75 3.44
CA VAL A 79 -17.00 -8.43 4.87
C VAL A 79 -18.16 -7.44 5.04
N MET A 80 -18.27 -6.44 4.18
CA MET A 80 -19.38 -5.47 4.12
C MET A 80 -20.72 -6.18 3.89
N ALA A 81 -20.78 -7.15 3.01
CA ALA A 81 -22.00 -7.92 2.75
C ALA A 81 -22.54 -8.65 3.99
N VAL A 82 -21.68 -8.95 4.98
CA VAL A 82 -22.06 -9.64 6.22
C VAL A 82 -22.26 -8.68 7.39
N PHE A 83 -21.42 -7.66 7.51
CA PHE A 83 -21.32 -6.76 8.67
C PHE A 83 -21.57 -5.29 8.30
N GLY A 84 -22.22 -5.00 7.17
CA GLY A 84 -22.36 -3.64 6.63
C GLY A 84 -23.17 -2.64 7.47
N HIS A 85 -23.65 -3.05 8.63
CA HIS A 85 -24.27 -2.19 9.64
C HIS A 85 -23.27 -1.58 10.65
N ASP A 86 -22.01 -2.00 10.60
CA ASP A 86 -20.92 -1.54 11.48
C ASP A 86 -19.64 -1.43 10.64
N TRP A 87 -19.36 -0.25 10.11
CA TRP A 87 -18.23 -0.04 9.19
C TRP A 87 -16.89 -0.07 9.93
N GLN A 88 -16.86 0.28 11.19
CA GLN A 88 -15.67 0.11 12.01
C GLN A 88 -15.26 -1.37 12.12
N LEU A 89 -16.26 -2.24 12.34
CA LEU A 89 -16.02 -3.70 12.35
C LEU A 89 -15.59 -4.21 10.97
N VAL A 90 -16.23 -3.73 9.90
CA VAL A 90 -15.86 -4.08 8.51
C VAL A 90 -14.41 -3.73 8.24
N ARG A 91 -13.97 -2.52 8.56
CA ARG A 91 -12.58 -2.09 8.39
C ARG A 91 -11.65 -2.95 9.22
N THR A 92 -11.90 -3.08 10.51
CA THR A 92 -11.04 -3.86 11.42
C THR A 92 -10.86 -5.29 10.95
N LEU A 93 -11.95 -5.98 10.57
CA LEU A 93 -11.89 -7.35 10.07
C LEU A 93 -11.20 -7.43 8.71
N GLY A 94 -11.50 -6.49 7.81
CA GLY A 94 -10.86 -6.40 6.49
C GLY A 94 -9.36 -6.21 6.60
N ASP A 95 -8.92 -5.27 7.45
CA ASP A 95 -7.50 -5.00 7.71
C ASP A 95 -6.80 -6.22 8.33
N LEU A 96 -7.41 -6.91 9.28
CA LEU A 96 -6.87 -8.14 9.86
C LEU A 96 -6.70 -9.24 8.80
N ILE A 97 -7.67 -9.40 7.88
CA ILE A 97 -7.57 -10.34 6.76
C ILE A 97 -6.42 -9.93 5.84
N LEU A 98 -6.31 -8.66 5.48
CA LEU A 98 -5.25 -8.13 4.62
C LEU A 98 -3.87 -8.31 5.27
N MET A 99 -3.73 -8.09 6.58
CA MET A 99 -2.49 -8.37 7.31
C MET A 99 -2.18 -9.86 7.34
N ALA A 100 -3.16 -10.72 7.51
CA ALA A 100 -2.96 -12.18 7.42
C ALA A 100 -2.52 -12.60 6.00
N MET A 101 -3.07 -12.00 4.95
CA MET A 101 -2.65 -12.22 3.57
C MET A 101 -1.20 -11.76 3.35
N LEU A 102 -0.81 -10.60 3.88
CA LEU A 102 0.56 -10.08 3.79
C LEU A 102 1.55 -11.00 4.51
N ALA A 103 1.25 -11.39 5.75
CA ALA A 103 2.08 -12.34 6.51
C ALA A 103 2.18 -13.69 5.79
N GLY A 104 1.06 -14.21 5.28
CA GLY A 104 1.00 -15.47 4.51
C GLY A 104 1.83 -15.42 3.23
N ALA A 105 1.73 -14.33 2.46
CA ALA A 105 2.50 -14.11 1.24
C ALA A 105 4.00 -13.96 1.54
N SER A 106 4.36 -13.23 2.59
CA SER A 106 5.75 -13.08 3.05
C SER A 106 6.33 -14.42 3.49
N PHE A 107 5.60 -15.18 4.31
CA PHE A 107 5.99 -16.54 4.70
C PHE A 107 6.16 -17.46 3.48
N PHE A 108 5.19 -17.47 2.57
CA PHE A 108 5.25 -18.28 1.34
C PHE A 108 6.48 -17.91 0.50
N ALA A 109 6.67 -16.63 0.20
CA ALA A 109 7.82 -16.14 -0.58
C ALA A 109 9.15 -16.55 0.08
N ALA A 110 9.31 -16.34 1.40
CA ALA A 110 10.49 -16.72 2.15
C ALA A 110 10.77 -18.23 2.06
N ARG A 111 9.75 -19.07 2.26
CA ARG A 111 9.86 -20.54 2.14
C ARG A 111 10.25 -20.98 0.73
N GLN A 112 9.70 -20.34 -0.31
CA GLN A 112 10.06 -20.66 -1.68
C GLN A 112 11.45 -20.14 -2.04
N ALA A 113 11.85 -18.99 -1.52
CA ALA A 113 13.22 -18.45 -1.65
C ALA A 113 14.29 -19.27 -0.89
N GLY A 114 13.89 -20.24 -0.06
CA GLY A 114 14.81 -21.17 0.61
C GLY A 114 15.09 -20.82 2.07
N ALA A 115 14.28 -19.99 2.71
CA ALA A 115 14.35 -19.74 4.13
C ALA A 115 13.87 -20.95 4.96
N GLU A 116 14.46 -21.17 6.13
CA GLU A 116 13.95 -22.10 7.13
C GLU A 116 12.62 -21.57 7.72
N ARG A 117 11.79 -22.51 8.24
CA ARG A 117 10.42 -22.18 8.68
C ARG A 117 10.38 -21.08 9.73
N HIS A 118 11.26 -21.11 10.71
CA HIS A 118 11.26 -20.16 11.81
C HIS A 118 11.70 -18.76 11.38
N TRP A 119 12.69 -18.64 10.49
CA TRP A 119 13.07 -17.36 9.90
C TRP A 119 11.96 -16.79 9.00
N ALA A 120 11.33 -17.64 8.18
CA ALA A 120 10.20 -17.23 7.37
C ALA A 120 9.04 -16.72 8.25
N LEU A 121 8.79 -17.37 9.40
CA LEU A 121 7.76 -16.94 10.35
C LEU A 121 8.11 -15.59 11.00
N LEU A 122 9.36 -15.42 11.45
CA LEU A 122 9.85 -14.17 12.02
C LEU A 122 9.59 -12.98 11.06
N PHE A 123 10.08 -13.08 9.83
CA PHE A 123 9.97 -11.98 8.87
C PHE A 123 8.54 -11.78 8.34
N ALA A 124 7.70 -12.81 8.35
CA ALA A 124 6.27 -12.65 8.11
C ALA A 124 5.61 -11.79 9.21
N GLY A 125 5.99 -11.98 10.47
CA GLY A 125 5.55 -11.11 11.57
C GLY A 125 6.05 -9.68 11.42
N LEU A 126 7.35 -9.50 11.17
CA LEU A 126 7.93 -8.16 11.01
C LEU A 126 7.31 -7.38 9.85
N SER A 127 6.83 -8.06 8.79
CA SER A 127 6.22 -7.42 7.62
C SER A 127 4.85 -6.79 7.87
N ILE A 128 4.16 -7.14 8.96
CA ILE A 128 2.84 -6.60 9.31
C ILE A 128 2.89 -5.52 10.39
N CYS A 129 4.06 -5.23 10.94
CA CYS A 129 4.20 -4.26 12.03
C CYS A 129 4.13 -2.82 11.52
N PRO A 130 3.41 -1.90 12.21
CA PRO A 130 3.40 -0.47 11.91
C PRO A 130 4.73 0.18 12.32
N VAL A 131 5.77 0.00 11.50
CA VAL A 131 7.15 0.43 11.80
C VAL A 131 7.35 1.95 11.73
N SER A 132 6.47 2.65 11.02
CA SER A 132 6.44 4.11 10.91
C SER A 132 5.01 4.59 10.72
N PRO A 133 4.71 5.89 10.94
CA PRO A 133 3.40 6.45 10.58
C PRO A 133 3.05 6.21 9.11
N LEU A 134 4.00 6.41 8.20
CA LEU A 134 3.82 6.16 6.78
C LEU A 134 3.49 4.68 6.47
N TYR A 135 4.20 3.74 7.09
CA TYR A 135 3.93 2.31 6.91
C TYR A 135 2.58 1.91 7.53
N ALA A 136 2.24 2.49 8.68
CA ALA A 136 0.95 2.30 9.32
C ALA A 136 -0.20 2.78 8.42
N GLU A 137 -0.08 4.00 7.89
CA GLU A 137 -1.05 4.62 7.00
C GLU A 137 -1.33 3.78 5.74
N PHE A 138 -0.28 3.34 5.03
CA PHE A 138 -0.46 2.70 3.72
C PHE A 138 -0.51 1.17 3.72
N ILE A 139 -0.08 0.52 4.80
CA ILE A 139 -0.08 -0.95 4.92
C ILE A 139 -1.03 -1.43 6.00
N VAL A 140 -1.02 -0.83 7.20
CA VAL A 140 -1.72 -1.43 8.33
C VAL A 140 -3.18 -0.97 8.40
N ILE A 141 -3.45 0.32 8.21
CA ILE A 141 -4.80 0.90 8.26
C ILE A 141 -5.33 1.21 6.86
N GLY A 142 -4.56 1.93 6.05
CA GLY A 142 -5.01 2.42 4.75
C GLY A 142 -4.98 1.40 3.63
N THR A 143 -4.30 0.32 3.82
CA THR A 143 -4.35 -0.95 3.07
C THR A 143 -4.24 -0.89 1.56
N CYS A 144 -4.39 0.26 0.91
CA CYS A 144 -4.33 0.38 -0.56
C CYS A 144 -2.99 -0.10 -1.17
N TYR A 145 -1.91 -0.16 -0.37
CA TYR A 145 -0.62 -0.72 -0.77
C TYR A 145 -0.43 -2.20 -0.41
N VAL A 146 -1.32 -2.79 0.41
CA VAL A 146 -1.25 -4.22 0.76
C VAL A 146 -1.32 -5.11 -0.48
N PRO A 147 -2.24 -4.88 -1.45
CA PRO A 147 -2.26 -5.68 -2.67
C PRO A 147 -0.94 -5.64 -3.43
N TYR A 148 -0.27 -4.46 -3.54
CA TYR A 148 1.04 -4.35 -4.18
C TYR A 148 2.10 -5.21 -3.47
N ALA A 149 2.12 -5.17 -2.15
CA ALA A 149 3.03 -5.96 -1.32
C ALA A 149 2.75 -7.46 -1.47
N VAL A 150 1.51 -7.89 -1.27
CA VAL A 150 1.09 -9.30 -1.35
C VAL A 150 1.38 -9.89 -2.72
N LEU A 151 0.99 -9.21 -3.79
CA LEU A 151 1.15 -9.71 -5.16
C LEU A 151 2.63 -9.74 -5.58
N THR A 152 3.44 -8.78 -5.17
CA THR A 152 4.90 -8.80 -5.39
C THR A 152 5.54 -10.01 -4.71
N LEU A 153 5.14 -10.31 -3.46
CA LEU A 153 5.62 -11.49 -2.73
C LEU A 153 5.16 -12.80 -3.37
N LEU A 154 3.91 -12.86 -3.82
CA LEU A 154 3.38 -14.05 -4.52
C LEU A 154 4.13 -14.30 -5.83
N VAL A 155 4.43 -13.25 -6.60
CA VAL A 155 5.23 -13.35 -7.84
C VAL A 155 6.61 -13.93 -7.54
N LEU A 156 7.34 -13.40 -6.53
CA LEU A 156 8.60 -13.97 -6.09
C LEU A 156 8.45 -15.45 -5.68
N GLY A 157 7.47 -15.75 -4.85
CA GLY A 157 7.24 -17.09 -4.33
C GLY A 157 6.90 -18.11 -5.42
N LEU A 158 5.99 -17.76 -6.34
CA LEU A 158 5.58 -18.63 -7.45
C LEU A 158 6.74 -18.90 -8.42
N TYR A 159 7.50 -17.87 -8.76
CA TYR A 159 8.67 -18.03 -9.62
C TYR A 159 9.76 -18.89 -8.93
N ALA A 160 10.09 -18.59 -7.66
CA ALA A 160 11.03 -19.40 -6.88
C ALA A 160 10.57 -20.86 -6.70
N ARG A 161 9.26 -21.11 -6.68
CA ARG A 161 8.68 -22.46 -6.71
C ARG A 161 8.90 -23.13 -8.07
N ALA A 162 8.72 -22.42 -9.18
CA ALA A 162 9.00 -22.93 -10.52
C ALA A 162 10.49 -23.25 -10.74
N MET A 163 11.39 -22.60 -9.99
CA MET A 163 12.83 -22.93 -9.98
C MET A 163 13.15 -24.26 -9.30
N ARG A 164 12.23 -24.91 -8.59
CA ARG A 164 12.47 -26.24 -7.97
C ARG A 164 12.51 -27.33 -9.03
N PRO A 165 13.24 -28.43 -8.79
CA PRO A 165 13.14 -29.61 -9.63
C PRO A 165 11.69 -30.17 -9.63
N GLY A 166 11.23 -30.64 -10.78
CA GLY A 166 9.90 -31.22 -10.93
C GLY A 166 8.97 -30.44 -11.86
N ARG A 167 7.74 -30.89 -12.01
CA ARG A 167 6.72 -30.24 -12.84
C ARG A 167 5.91 -29.26 -11.99
N HIS A 168 5.99 -27.97 -12.29
CA HIS A 168 5.28 -26.90 -11.58
C HIS A 168 4.30 -26.15 -12.51
N ALA A 169 3.66 -26.86 -13.46
CA ALA A 169 2.76 -26.25 -14.45
C ALA A 169 1.67 -25.37 -13.82
N GLY A 170 1.07 -25.83 -12.71
CA GLY A 170 0.08 -25.01 -11.99
C GLY A 170 0.65 -23.69 -11.46
N SER A 171 1.86 -23.71 -10.90
CA SER A 171 2.50 -22.47 -10.41
C SER A 171 2.87 -21.53 -11.57
N VAL A 172 3.27 -22.06 -12.70
CA VAL A 172 3.55 -21.29 -13.93
C VAL A 172 2.27 -20.65 -14.46
N ALA A 173 1.18 -21.43 -14.57
CA ALA A 173 -0.10 -20.92 -15.03
C ALA A 173 -0.64 -19.81 -14.11
N VAL A 174 -0.62 -20.04 -12.79
CA VAL A 174 -1.04 -19.03 -11.81
C VAL A 174 -0.19 -17.77 -11.90
N LEU A 175 1.14 -17.90 -12.06
CA LEU A 175 2.03 -16.75 -12.19
C LEU A 175 1.71 -15.91 -13.44
N LEU A 176 1.46 -16.53 -14.59
CA LEU A 176 1.13 -15.82 -15.83
C LEU A 176 -0.23 -15.14 -15.77
N VAL A 177 -1.26 -15.83 -15.22
CA VAL A 177 -2.59 -15.25 -15.03
C VAL A 177 -2.50 -14.09 -14.02
N LEU A 178 -1.80 -14.28 -12.91
CA LEU A 178 -1.61 -13.24 -11.91
C LEU A 178 -0.92 -12.02 -12.50
N ALA A 179 0.14 -12.22 -13.30
CA ALA A 179 0.84 -11.12 -13.97
C ALA A 179 -0.07 -10.36 -14.94
N LEU A 180 -0.94 -11.05 -15.68
CA LEU A 180 -1.94 -10.44 -16.56
C LEU A 180 -2.88 -9.54 -15.76
N LEU A 181 -3.47 -10.06 -14.68
CA LEU A 181 -4.40 -9.32 -13.81
C LEU A 181 -3.72 -8.15 -13.10
N MET A 182 -2.46 -8.34 -12.66
CA MET A 182 -1.65 -7.25 -12.09
C MET A 182 -1.45 -6.12 -13.09
N GLY A 183 -1.09 -6.45 -14.34
CA GLY A 183 -0.95 -5.46 -15.40
C GLY A 183 -2.27 -4.74 -15.72
N MET A 184 -3.38 -5.46 -15.73
CA MET A 184 -4.71 -4.85 -15.90
C MET A 184 -5.07 -3.91 -14.75
N SER A 185 -4.63 -4.24 -13.54
CA SER A 185 -4.94 -3.47 -12.33
C SER A 185 -4.13 -2.18 -12.24
N SER A 186 -2.81 -2.23 -12.47
CA SER A 186 -1.92 -1.08 -12.29
C SER A 186 -0.59 -1.24 -13.03
N VAL A 187 -0.11 -0.15 -13.61
CA VAL A 187 1.24 -0.07 -14.20
C VAL A 187 2.34 -0.23 -13.13
N ARG A 188 2.06 0.10 -11.88
CA ARG A 188 3.03 0.00 -10.77
C ARG A 188 3.53 -1.43 -10.57
N TYR A 189 2.69 -2.44 -10.83
CA TYR A 189 3.10 -3.85 -10.75
C TYR A 189 4.19 -4.20 -11.77
N LEU A 190 4.18 -3.59 -12.95
CA LEU A 190 5.28 -3.76 -13.90
C LEU A 190 6.59 -3.29 -13.30
N LEU A 191 6.59 -2.15 -12.61
CA LEU A 191 7.79 -1.53 -12.06
C LEU A 191 8.30 -2.21 -10.78
N CYS A 192 7.41 -2.51 -9.82
CA CYS A 192 7.83 -3.02 -8.51
C CYS A 192 8.00 -4.56 -8.47
N ALA A 193 7.39 -5.31 -9.40
CA ALA A 193 7.39 -6.77 -9.37
C ALA A 193 7.86 -7.43 -10.69
N LEU A 194 7.19 -7.14 -11.80
CA LEU A 194 7.33 -7.95 -13.01
C LEU A 194 8.63 -7.66 -13.79
N LEU A 195 9.02 -6.40 -13.94
CA LEU A 195 10.31 -6.03 -14.53
C LEU A 195 11.50 -6.42 -13.64
N PRO A 196 11.48 -6.21 -12.30
CA PRO A 196 12.50 -6.75 -11.42
C PRO A 196 12.67 -8.27 -11.51
N LEU A 197 11.56 -9.03 -11.58
CA LEU A 197 11.60 -10.48 -11.79
C LEU A 197 12.24 -10.85 -13.13
N CYS A 198 11.82 -10.20 -14.21
CA CYS A 198 12.37 -10.41 -15.55
C CYS A 198 13.87 -10.07 -15.59
N GLY A 199 14.27 -8.95 -15.01
CA GLY A 199 15.66 -8.53 -14.90
C GLY A 199 16.52 -9.52 -14.11
N ALA A 200 16.00 -10.06 -13.00
CA ALA A 200 16.68 -11.09 -12.22
C ALA A 200 16.84 -12.41 -13.00
N ALA A 201 15.81 -12.81 -13.75
CA ALA A 201 15.86 -13.99 -14.61
C ALA A 201 16.87 -13.82 -15.74
N LEU A 202 16.88 -12.66 -16.38
CA LEU A 202 17.85 -12.31 -17.43
C LEU A 202 19.29 -12.29 -16.88
N TRP A 203 19.49 -11.66 -15.73
CA TRP A 203 20.80 -11.62 -15.06
C TRP A 203 21.31 -13.03 -14.78
N GLN A 204 20.50 -13.89 -14.16
CA GLN A 204 20.89 -15.27 -13.90
C GLN A 204 21.24 -16.01 -15.18
N PHE A 205 20.45 -15.85 -16.25
CA PHE A 205 20.72 -16.52 -17.52
C PHE A 205 22.02 -16.04 -18.17
N VAL A 206 22.30 -14.73 -18.17
CA VAL A 206 23.50 -14.16 -18.79
C VAL A 206 24.76 -14.58 -18.05
N PHE A 207 24.74 -14.52 -16.71
CA PHE A 207 25.93 -14.75 -15.89
C PHE A 207 26.16 -16.22 -15.56
N ALA A 208 25.14 -17.09 -15.63
CA ALA A 208 25.33 -18.54 -15.57
C ALA A 208 26.20 -19.05 -16.76
N ALA A 209 26.15 -18.38 -17.90
CA ALA A 209 26.95 -18.76 -19.08
C ALA A 209 28.47 -18.44 -18.98
N ARG A 210 28.87 -17.63 -18.00
CA ARG A 210 30.30 -17.29 -17.77
C ARG A 210 31.07 -18.35 -16.95
N GLU A 211 30.36 -19.32 -16.38
CA GLU A 211 30.93 -20.37 -15.53
C GLU A 211 31.21 -21.67 -16.33
N GLU A 212 31.64 -21.59 -17.60
CA GLU A 212 32.11 -22.71 -18.46
C GLU A 212 31.13 -23.89 -18.67
N ALA A 213 29.91 -23.81 -18.13
CA ALA A 213 28.88 -24.83 -18.31
C ALA A 213 27.92 -24.45 -19.45
N PRO A 214 27.54 -25.39 -20.35
CA PRO A 214 26.55 -25.10 -21.38
C PRO A 214 25.20 -24.72 -20.75
N ARG A 215 24.58 -23.66 -21.29
CA ARG A 215 23.23 -23.22 -20.88
C ARG A 215 22.26 -24.38 -20.94
N THR A 216 21.66 -24.72 -19.80
CA THR A 216 20.71 -25.83 -19.73
C THR A 216 19.34 -25.44 -20.28
N ARG A 217 18.58 -26.42 -20.77
CA ARG A 217 17.16 -26.22 -21.16
C ARG A 217 16.34 -25.59 -20.02
N ARG A 218 16.70 -25.93 -18.78
CA ARG A 218 16.03 -25.39 -17.57
C ARG A 218 16.29 -23.90 -17.42
N GLN A 219 17.51 -23.42 -17.60
CA GLN A 219 17.85 -22.00 -17.52
C GLN A 219 17.13 -21.19 -18.62
N ALA A 220 17.05 -21.72 -19.84
CA ALA A 220 16.30 -21.11 -20.93
C ALA A 220 14.79 -21.08 -20.62
N ALA A 221 14.23 -22.14 -20.03
CA ALA A 221 12.82 -22.19 -19.64
C ALA A 221 12.50 -21.19 -18.51
N LEU A 222 13.40 -20.99 -17.54
CA LEU A 222 13.24 -19.99 -16.48
C LEU A 222 13.32 -18.56 -17.03
N LEU A 223 14.25 -18.29 -17.96
CA LEU A 223 14.28 -17.00 -18.65
C LEU A 223 12.98 -16.76 -19.43
N ALA A 224 12.53 -17.78 -20.21
CA ALA A 224 11.28 -17.69 -20.97
C ALA A 224 10.07 -17.43 -20.03
N LEU A 225 10.05 -18.04 -18.83
CA LEU A 225 9.02 -17.77 -17.81
C LEU A 225 9.12 -16.32 -17.32
N GLY A 226 10.31 -15.80 -17.03
CA GLY A 226 10.49 -14.40 -16.59
C GLY A 226 10.04 -13.39 -17.65
N LEU A 227 10.45 -13.61 -18.91
CA LEU A 227 10.02 -12.81 -20.06
C LEU A 227 8.50 -12.93 -20.30
N GLY A 228 7.95 -14.15 -20.24
CA GLY A 228 6.53 -14.42 -20.38
C GLY A 228 5.70 -13.76 -19.29
N THR A 229 6.21 -13.72 -18.06
CA THR A 229 5.55 -13.03 -16.92
C THR A 229 5.49 -11.53 -17.15
N ALA A 230 6.59 -10.90 -17.55
CA ALA A 230 6.62 -9.47 -17.87
C ALA A 230 5.74 -9.15 -19.10
N ALA A 231 5.79 -9.99 -20.14
CA ALA A 231 4.95 -9.84 -21.33
C ALA A 231 3.45 -9.99 -21.02
N SER A 232 3.09 -10.93 -20.13
CA SER A 232 1.72 -11.12 -19.67
C SER A 232 1.22 -9.88 -18.92
N GLY A 233 2.03 -9.30 -18.02
CA GLY A 233 1.69 -8.05 -17.35
C GLY A 233 1.56 -6.87 -18.31
N ALA A 234 2.48 -6.74 -19.26
CA ALA A 234 2.39 -5.70 -20.30
C ALA A 234 1.14 -5.86 -21.17
N ALA A 235 0.79 -7.10 -21.54
CA ALA A 235 -0.45 -7.40 -22.26
C ALA A 235 -1.68 -7.01 -21.44
N GLY A 236 -1.69 -7.30 -20.13
CA GLY A 236 -2.75 -6.89 -19.22
C GLY A 236 -2.90 -5.37 -19.16
N TYR A 237 -1.80 -4.64 -19.02
CA TYR A 237 -1.80 -3.18 -19.03
C TYR A 237 -2.34 -2.61 -20.35
N LEU A 238 -1.87 -3.13 -21.49
CA LEU A 238 -2.38 -2.70 -22.81
C LEU A 238 -3.87 -3.00 -22.99
N PHE A 239 -4.33 -4.16 -22.48
CA PHE A 239 -5.74 -4.51 -22.51
C PHE A 239 -6.57 -3.51 -21.65
N ALA A 240 -6.11 -3.18 -20.46
CA ALA A 240 -6.77 -2.16 -19.64
C ALA A 240 -6.85 -0.82 -20.38
N GLN A 241 -5.73 -0.33 -20.92
CA GLN A 241 -5.68 0.95 -21.62
C GLN A 241 -6.51 1.01 -22.93
N LYS A 242 -6.67 -0.11 -23.64
CA LYS A 242 -7.33 -0.13 -24.95
C LYS A 242 -8.79 -0.61 -24.91
N VAL A 243 -9.12 -1.47 -23.96
CA VAL A 243 -10.43 -2.13 -23.88
C VAL A 243 -11.20 -1.68 -22.66
N LEU A 244 -10.62 -1.84 -21.43
CA LEU A 244 -11.35 -1.50 -20.21
C LEU A 244 -11.60 0.00 -20.07
N SER A 245 -10.71 0.86 -20.60
CA SER A 245 -10.90 2.32 -20.63
C SER A 245 -12.13 2.81 -21.41
N ARG A 246 -12.78 1.92 -22.14
CA ARG A 246 -14.03 2.25 -22.87
C ARG A 246 -15.28 2.09 -22.02
N VAL A 247 -15.16 1.37 -20.90
CA VAL A 247 -16.31 1.01 -20.05
C VAL A 247 -16.08 1.31 -18.57
N LEU A 248 -14.85 1.56 -18.17
CA LEU A 248 -14.47 1.91 -16.80
C LEU A 248 -13.85 3.30 -16.79
N HIS A 249 -14.15 4.06 -15.75
CA HIS A 249 -13.67 5.43 -15.59
C HIS A 249 -12.53 5.48 -14.57
N TRP A 250 -11.35 5.99 -14.98
CA TRP A 250 -10.26 6.33 -14.08
C TRP A 250 -9.52 7.57 -14.58
N GLY A 251 -9.06 8.40 -13.63
CA GLY A 251 -8.49 9.70 -13.94
C GLY A 251 -7.04 9.62 -14.39
N ASN A 252 -6.77 10.08 -15.62
CA ASN A 252 -5.41 10.27 -16.12
C ASN A 252 -4.84 11.67 -15.84
N GLY A 253 -5.63 12.58 -15.25
CA GLY A 253 -5.28 14.00 -15.07
C GLY A 253 -3.99 14.22 -14.26
N TYR A 254 -3.77 13.43 -13.22
CA TYR A 254 -2.60 13.52 -12.35
C TYR A 254 -1.28 13.17 -13.05
N TYR A 255 -1.33 12.35 -14.10
CA TYR A 255 -0.16 11.91 -14.87
C TYR A 255 -0.03 12.59 -16.24
N ALA A 256 -0.97 13.46 -16.61
CA ALA A 256 -0.93 14.18 -17.90
C ALA A 256 0.35 15.04 -18.07
N GLY A 257 1.01 15.40 -16.97
CA GLY A 257 2.31 16.07 -16.93
C GLY A 257 3.52 15.16 -16.73
N ALA A 258 3.33 13.83 -16.59
CA ALA A 258 4.43 12.89 -16.39
C ALA A 258 5.24 12.75 -17.67
N GLY A 259 6.37 13.40 -17.73
CA GLY A 259 7.35 13.34 -18.81
C GLY A 259 8.75 13.17 -18.24
N TYR A 260 9.75 13.07 -19.12
CA TYR A 260 11.14 13.17 -18.68
C TYR A 260 11.36 14.53 -18.02
N ALA A 261 11.86 14.54 -16.79
CA ALA A 261 12.37 15.77 -16.22
C ALA A 261 13.63 16.14 -16.96
N PRO A 262 13.69 17.28 -17.68
CA PRO A 262 14.97 17.85 -17.93
C PRO A 262 15.65 18.07 -16.57
N LEU A 263 16.93 17.78 -16.49
CA LEU A 263 17.81 18.04 -15.36
C LEU A 263 17.82 19.56 -15.09
N GLY A 264 16.84 20.08 -14.38
CA GLY A 264 16.68 21.50 -14.14
C GLY A 264 15.95 21.76 -12.84
N ASP A 265 16.41 22.78 -12.12
CA ASP A 265 15.84 23.48 -10.97
C ASP A 265 15.94 22.84 -9.57
N GLY A 266 16.44 21.70 -9.41
CA GLY A 266 16.96 21.10 -8.19
C GLY A 266 17.90 20.01 -8.66
N GLY A 267 19.16 20.07 -8.33
CA GLY A 267 20.18 19.18 -8.90
C GLY A 267 19.82 17.71 -8.71
N LEU A 268 20.36 16.82 -9.56
CA LEU A 268 20.25 15.36 -9.38
C LEU A 268 20.55 14.91 -7.94
N ALA A 269 21.45 15.64 -7.26
CA ALA A 269 21.81 15.37 -5.87
C ALA A 269 20.63 15.57 -4.92
N ASP A 270 19.87 16.65 -5.06
CA ASP A 270 18.72 16.95 -4.19
C ASP A 270 17.59 15.93 -4.39
N LYS A 271 17.33 15.55 -5.65
CA LYS A 271 16.38 14.47 -5.95
C LYS A 271 16.84 13.12 -5.39
N ALA A 272 18.12 12.79 -5.57
CA ALA A 272 18.68 11.55 -5.04
C ALA A 272 18.58 11.52 -3.50
N GLN A 273 18.84 12.63 -2.84
CA GLN A 273 18.70 12.78 -1.40
C GLN A 273 17.24 12.61 -0.96
N LEU A 274 16.29 13.27 -1.65
CA LEU A 274 14.85 13.14 -1.38
C LEU A 274 14.38 11.68 -1.49
N ILE A 275 14.78 11.00 -2.58
CA ILE A 275 14.39 9.60 -2.80
C ILE A 275 15.03 8.68 -1.75
N ALA A 276 16.31 8.91 -1.40
CA ALA A 276 16.98 8.12 -0.37
C ALA A 276 16.36 8.35 1.02
N LYS A 277 15.99 9.60 1.32
CA LYS A 277 15.29 9.96 2.55
C LYS A 277 13.95 9.21 2.67
N GLY A 278 13.15 9.16 1.62
CA GLY A 278 11.86 8.46 1.66
C GLY A 278 11.96 6.98 2.01
N LEU A 279 13.07 6.30 1.67
CA LEU A 279 13.34 4.95 2.18
C LEU A 279 13.50 4.94 3.71
N LEU A 280 14.18 5.95 4.25
CA LEU A 280 14.38 6.08 5.70
C LEU A 280 13.06 6.40 6.41
N ASP A 281 12.23 7.26 5.82
CA ASP A 281 10.91 7.63 6.37
C ASP A 281 9.97 6.41 6.44
N VAL A 282 9.98 5.53 5.42
CA VAL A 282 9.24 4.24 5.49
C VAL A 282 9.71 3.37 6.64
N LEU A 283 10.99 3.42 7.01
CA LEU A 283 11.57 2.65 8.10
C LEU A 283 11.46 3.31 9.48
N GLY A 284 10.85 4.51 9.56
CA GLY A 284 10.63 5.22 10.81
C GLY A 284 11.81 6.08 11.26
N TYR A 285 12.65 6.51 10.33
CA TYR A 285 13.69 7.50 10.61
C TYR A 285 13.06 8.87 10.86
N GLU A 286 13.49 9.56 11.92
CA GLU A 286 12.96 10.85 12.32
C GLU A 286 14.02 11.96 12.12
N ASP A 287 13.74 12.87 11.21
CA ASP A 287 14.64 14.00 10.91
C ASP A 287 14.80 14.93 12.11
N GLY A 288 16.02 15.44 12.28
CA GLY A 288 16.33 16.42 13.32
C GLY A 288 16.39 15.85 14.74
N ALA A 289 16.21 14.54 14.93
CA ALA A 289 16.33 13.91 16.23
C ALA A 289 17.77 14.06 16.78
N SER A 290 17.90 14.52 18.03
CA SER A 290 19.20 14.59 18.70
C SER A 290 19.81 13.19 18.85
N LEU A 291 21.12 13.05 18.56
CA LEU A 291 21.83 11.76 18.65
C LEU A 291 21.71 11.08 20.03
N PHE A 292 21.56 11.86 21.09
CA PHE A 292 21.42 11.35 22.47
C PHE A 292 19.97 11.19 22.90
N SER A 293 19.00 11.41 22.01
CA SER A 293 17.59 11.09 22.26
C SER A 293 17.28 9.62 21.92
N LEU A 294 16.14 9.11 22.39
CA LEU A 294 15.65 7.79 22.00
C LEU A 294 15.52 7.67 20.47
N HIS A 295 14.95 8.69 19.82
CA HIS A 295 14.78 8.74 18.37
C HIS A 295 16.12 8.79 17.63
N GLY A 296 17.11 9.53 18.14
CA GLY A 296 18.47 9.54 17.55
C GLY A 296 19.17 8.18 17.65
N VAL A 297 19.01 7.47 18.76
CA VAL A 297 19.51 6.08 18.90
C VAL A 297 18.81 5.14 17.94
N LEU A 298 17.48 5.25 17.79
CA LEU A 298 16.71 4.47 16.82
C LEU A 298 17.15 4.75 15.38
N ASN A 299 17.36 6.01 15.02
CA ASN A 299 17.91 6.39 13.73
C ASN A 299 19.26 5.72 13.44
N ALA A 300 20.16 5.71 14.41
CA ALA A 300 21.44 5.01 14.28
C ALA A 300 21.28 3.49 14.11
N LEU A 301 20.34 2.88 14.82
CA LEU A 301 20.02 1.45 14.67
C LEU A 301 19.39 1.14 13.31
N ILE A 302 18.51 2.00 12.78
CA ILE A 302 17.93 1.87 11.43
C ILE A 302 19.04 1.89 10.38
N LEU A 303 19.95 2.87 10.45
CA LEU A 303 21.08 2.96 9.52
C LEU A 303 21.99 1.74 9.61
N LEU A 304 22.31 1.28 10.83
CA LEU A 304 23.07 0.05 11.04
C LEU A 304 22.31 -1.17 10.51
N GLY A 305 20.99 -1.23 10.69
CA GLY A 305 20.10 -2.26 10.14
C GLY A 305 20.17 -2.31 8.62
N LEU A 306 20.13 -1.16 7.94
CA LEU A 306 20.29 -1.09 6.48
C LEU A 306 21.66 -1.57 6.01
N ILE A 307 22.74 -1.25 6.73
CA ILE A 307 24.09 -1.77 6.44
C ILE A 307 24.10 -3.29 6.57
N VAL A 308 23.52 -3.83 7.64
CA VAL A 308 23.41 -5.29 7.86
C VAL A 308 22.56 -5.94 6.76
N CYS A 309 21.44 -5.35 6.37
CA CYS A 309 20.64 -5.82 5.23
C CYS A 309 21.46 -5.86 3.94
N GLY A 310 22.18 -4.79 3.63
CA GLY A 310 23.09 -4.73 2.47
C GLY A 310 24.15 -5.82 2.51
N MET A 311 24.79 -6.04 3.67
CA MET A 311 25.78 -7.11 3.85
C MET A 311 25.18 -8.50 3.63
N LEU A 312 23.97 -8.76 4.16
CA LEU A 312 23.27 -10.04 3.98
C LEU A 312 22.91 -10.28 2.51
N VAL A 313 22.42 -9.26 1.82
CA VAL A 313 22.12 -9.33 0.37
C VAL A 313 23.38 -9.59 -0.44
N VAL A 314 24.47 -8.85 -0.16
CA VAL A 314 25.77 -9.07 -0.86
C VAL A 314 26.29 -10.48 -0.61
N ARG A 315 26.17 -11.00 0.61
CA ARG A 315 26.54 -12.39 0.92
C ARG A 315 25.72 -13.39 0.10
N LEU A 316 24.41 -13.21 -0.01
CA LEU A 316 23.57 -14.06 -0.87
C LEU A 316 24.01 -14.02 -2.33
N LEU A 317 24.36 -12.84 -2.84
CA LEU A 317 24.82 -12.69 -4.23
C LEU A 317 26.19 -13.35 -4.48
N ARG A 318 27.06 -13.40 -3.46
CA ARG A 318 28.43 -13.96 -3.56
C ARG A 318 28.51 -15.46 -3.30
N THR A 319 27.60 -16.06 -2.53
CA THR A 319 27.71 -17.44 -2.00
C THR A 319 27.64 -18.54 -3.08
N THR A 320 27.40 -18.21 -4.33
CA THR A 320 27.15 -19.16 -5.41
C THR A 320 28.38 -19.83 -6.00
N ARG A 321 29.58 -19.50 -5.55
CA ARG A 321 30.82 -20.09 -6.11
C ARG A 321 31.23 -21.44 -5.53
N LEU A 322 30.57 -21.94 -4.46
CA LEU A 322 31.08 -23.05 -3.66
C LEU A 322 30.07 -24.10 -3.17
N ALA A 323 28.78 -24.05 -3.51
CA ALA A 323 27.76 -24.99 -3.01
C ALA A 323 26.91 -25.57 -4.11
N GLU A 324 26.50 -26.84 -3.94
CA GLU A 324 25.63 -27.61 -4.87
C GLU A 324 24.51 -26.74 -5.47
N GLU A 325 24.61 -26.53 -6.78
CA GLU A 325 24.01 -25.45 -7.58
C GLU A 325 22.52 -25.16 -7.39
N THR A 326 21.70 -26.15 -7.13
CA THR A 326 20.23 -25.99 -7.16
C THR A 326 19.62 -25.34 -5.92
N GLN A 327 20.26 -25.44 -4.75
CA GLN A 327 19.72 -24.84 -3.52
C GLN A 327 20.10 -23.36 -3.33
N ALA A 328 21.21 -22.93 -3.94
CA ALA A 328 21.70 -21.55 -3.83
C ALA A 328 21.05 -20.58 -4.84
N GLU A 329 20.50 -21.08 -5.95
CA GLU A 329 19.90 -20.25 -7.01
C GLU A 329 18.70 -19.39 -6.55
N ARG A 330 17.79 -19.97 -5.76
CA ARG A 330 16.54 -19.30 -5.36
C ARG A 330 16.74 -18.09 -4.43
N PRO A 331 17.57 -18.15 -3.37
CA PRO A 331 17.85 -16.98 -2.54
C PRO A 331 18.59 -15.88 -3.30
N ARG A 332 19.53 -16.29 -4.19
CA ARG A 332 20.22 -15.35 -5.07
C ARG A 332 19.24 -14.65 -6.01
N PHE A 333 18.28 -15.37 -6.56
CA PHE A 333 17.22 -14.80 -7.38
C PHE A 333 16.42 -13.75 -6.62
N GLY A 334 15.97 -14.06 -5.38
CA GLY A 334 15.29 -13.09 -4.52
C GLY A 334 16.13 -11.84 -4.23
N ALA A 335 17.42 -12.03 -3.94
CA ALA A 335 18.35 -10.91 -3.73
C ALA A 335 18.54 -10.06 -5.00
N LEU A 336 18.66 -10.68 -6.18
CA LEU A 336 18.73 -9.96 -7.46
C LEU A 336 17.45 -9.18 -7.74
N MET A 337 16.29 -9.82 -7.55
CA MET A 337 14.99 -9.16 -7.73
C MET A 337 14.86 -7.95 -6.82
N LEU A 338 15.27 -8.05 -5.55
CA LEU A 338 15.27 -6.93 -4.60
C LEU A 338 16.18 -5.79 -5.05
N VAL A 339 17.42 -6.08 -5.44
CA VAL A 339 18.38 -5.06 -5.90
C VAL A 339 17.89 -4.37 -7.17
N ILE A 340 17.32 -5.13 -8.10
CA ILE A 340 16.77 -4.57 -9.34
C ILE A 340 15.52 -3.75 -9.05
N ALA A 341 14.62 -4.22 -8.17
CA ALA A 341 13.45 -3.46 -7.76
C ALA A 341 13.82 -2.11 -7.12
N ALA A 342 14.77 -2.11 -6.18
CA ALA A 342 15.28 -0.89 -5.56
C ALA A 342 15.94 0.04 -6.58
N GLY A 343 16.78 -0.51 -7.46
CA GLY A 343 17.48 0.26 -8.50
C GLY A 343 16.52 0.87 -9.53
N LEU A 344 15.49 0.12 -9.97
CA LEU A 344 14.48 0.62 -10.90
C LEU A 344 13.60 1.69 -10.26
N SER A 345 13.17 1.49 -9.00
CA SER A 345 12.40 2.49 -8.26
C SER A 345 13.19 3.79 -8.11
N PHE A 346 14.45 3.69 -7.67
CA PHE A 346 15.34 4.85 -7.53
C PHE A 346 15.55 5.57 -8.87
N ALA A 347 15.92 4.82 -9.92
CA ALA A 347 16.20 5.38 -11.25
C ALA A 347 14.96 6.03 -11.88
N MET A 348 13.79 5.41 -11.71
CA MET A 348 12.54 5.97 -12.25
C MET A 348 12.25 7.35 -11.67
N PHE A 349 12.27 7.50 -10.35
CA PHE A 349 11.98 8.78 -9.71
C PHE A 349 13.09 9.81 -9.90
N LEU A 350 14.33 9.36 -10.06
CA LEU A 350 15.45 10.25 -10.38
C LEU A 350 15.32 10.84 -11.81
N LEU A 351 14.88 10.02 -12.78
CA LEU A 351 14.91 10.37 -14.21
C LEU A 351 13.58 10.89 -14.75
N LEU A 352 12.45 10.61 -14.07
CA LEU A 352 11.12 11.01 -14.54
C LEU A 352 10.59 12.23 -13.77
N ARG A 353 9.76 13.04 -14.44
CA ARG A 353 8.96 14.13 -13.85
C ARG A 353 7.74 13.64 -13.10
N SER A 354 7.75 12.47 -12.53
CA SER A 354 6.62 12.01 -11.71
C SER A 354 6.72 12.64 -10.32
N MET A 355 5.57 12.95 -9.72
CA MET A 355 5.52 13.26 -8.29
C MET A 355 6.04 12.05 -7.52
N TYR A 356 7.06 12.30 -6.70
CA TYR A 356 7.63 11.31 -5.82
C TYR A 356 6.90 11.33 -4.48
N PHE A 357 6.58 10.15 -3.96
CA PHE A 357 6.07 9.95 -2.61
C PHE A 357 6.84 8.82 -1.94
N ASP A 358 7.17 8.97 -0.68
CA ASP A 358 7.97 8.01 0.11
C ASP A 358 7.35 6.61 0.16
N ARG A 359 6.04 6.52 0.14
CA ARG A 359 5.25 5.27 0.07
C ARG A 359 5.62 4.35 -1.11
N TYR A 360 6.25 4.86 -2.15
CA TYR A 360 6.67 4.04 -3.27
C TYR A 360 7.82 3.08 -2.95
N TRP A 361 8.50 3.25 -1.81
CA TRP A 361 9.47 2.30 -1.30
C TRP A 361 8.85 1.09 -0.60
N ILE A 362 7.58 1.14 -0.20
CA ILE A 362 6.92 0.07 0.56
C ILE A 362 7.04 -1.30 -0.12
N PRO A 363 6.77 -1.48 -1.43
CA PRO A 363 6.92 -2.79 -2.09
C PRO A 363 8.36 -3.33 -2.03
N VAL A 364 9.36 -2.45 -2.07
CA VAL A 364 10.78 -2.83 -1.96
C VAL A 364 11.12 -3.27 -0.54
N VAL A 365 10.66 -2.53 0.47
CA VAL A 365 10.86 -2.86 1.90
C VAL A 365 10.20 -4.20 2.22
N VAL A 366 8.98 -4.42 1.77
CA VAL A 366 8.28 -5.70 1.97
C VAL A 366 8.95 -6.84 1.23
N LEU A 367 9.46 -6.62 0.00
CA LEU A 367 10.22 -7.60 -0.77
C LEU A 367 11.54 -7.98 -0.07
N ALA A 368 12.13 -7.10 0.73
CA ALA A 368 13.33 -7.41 1.50
C ALA A 368 13.08 -8.48 2.57
N MET A 369 11.88 -8.58 3.16
CA MET A 369 11.57 -9.50 4.26
C MET A 369 11.85 -10.98 3.92
N PRO A 370 11.31 -11.58 2.83
CA PRO A 370 11.63 -12.95 2.47
C PRO A 370 13.10 -13.16 2.07
N VAL A 371 13.75 -12.14 1.51
CA VAL A 371 15.17 -12.21 1.13
C VAL A 371 16.06 -12.26 2.39
N LEU A 372 15.78 -11.42 3.39
CA LEU A 372 16.50 -11.42 4.68
C LEU A 372 16.27 -12.71 5.46
N ALA A 373 15.06 -13.25 5.45
CA ALA A 373 14.76 -14.57 6.02
C ALA A 373 15.63 -15.67 5.40
N ALA A 374 15.77 -15.66 4.07
CA ALA A 374 16.60 -16.62 3.34
C ALA A 374 18.10 -16.39 3.62
N ALA A 375 18.53 -15.15 3.80
CA ALA A 375 19.91 -14.79 4.13
C ALA A 375 20.30 -15.27 5.52
N LEU A 376 19.49 -15.01 6.54
CA LEU A 376 19.76 -15.46 7.91
C LEU A 376 19.73 -16.99 8.04
N SER A 377 18.85 -17.67 7.28
CA SER A 377 18.82 -19.13 7.22
C SER A 377 20.14 -19.74 6.73
N ARG A 378 20.95 -18.98 5.98
CA ARG A 378 22.22 -19.44 5.38
C ARG A 378 23.45 -18.90 6.09
N GLU A 379 23.27 -17.95 6.99
CA GLU A 379 24.38 -17.39 7.75
C GLU A 379 24.99 -18.44 8.69
N ARG A 380 26.24 -18.75 8.44
CA ARG A 380 26.97 -19.79 9.20
C ARG A 380 27.51 -19.27 10.53
N ASN A 381 27.87 -17.98 10.57
CA ASN A 381 28.34 -17.37 11.80
C ASN A 381 27.14 -17.13 12.73
N ALA A 382 27.03 -17.94 13.74
CA ALA A 382 25.89 -17.94 14.65
C ALA A 382 25.80 -16.68 15.52
N ILE A 383 26.93 -16.03 15.83
CA ILE A 383 26.94 -14.76 16.59
C ILE A 383 26.43 -13.65 15.68
N PHE A 384 26.98 -13.53 14.48
CA PHE A 384 26.52 -12.53 13.51
C PHE A 384 25.03 -12.70 13.18
N ARG A 385 24.58 -13.95 12.97
CA ARG A 385 23.16 -14.28 12.72
C ARG A 385 22.25 -13.80 13.87
N ALA A 386 22.63 -14.08 15.11
CA ALA A 386 21.86 -13.66 16.28
C ALA A 386 21.83 -12.13 16.44
N LEU A 387 23.00 -11.48 16.28
CA LEU A 387 23.09 -10.01 16.35
C LEU A 387 22.32 -9.32 15.24
N ALA A 388 22.42 -9.82 14.00
CA ALA A 388 21.68 -9.29 12.87
C ALA A 388 20.16 -9.46 13.06
N ALA A 389 19.70 -10.63 13.48
CA ALA A 389 18.30 -10.88 13.78
C ALA A 389 17.79 -9.99 14.92
N GLY A 390 18.55 -9.88 16.01
CA GLY A 390 18.22 -9.02 17.14
C GLY A 390 18.11 -7.54 16.74
N LEU A 391 19.08 -7.04 15.96
CA LEU A 391 19.05 -5.67 15.43
C LEU A 391 17.80 -5.44 14.57
N LEU A 392 17.50 -6.33 13.62
CA LEU A 392 16.33 -6.19 12.74
C LEU A 392 15.01 -6.29 13.53
N CYS A 393 14.94 -7.10 14.57
CA CYS A 393 13.79 -7.09 15.48
C CYS A 393 13.64 -5.76 16.21
N VAL A 394 14.72 -5.21 16.75
CA VAL A 394 14.71 -3.94 17.49
C VAL A 394 14.30 -2.78 16.56
N THR A 395 14.85 -2.73 15.33
CA THR A 395 14.52 -1.68 14.35
C THR A 395 13.08 -1.73 13.83
N VAL A 396 12.35 -2.81 14.08
CA VAL A 396 10.92 -2.93 13.77
C VAL A 396 10.07 -2.78 15.03
N LEU A 397 10.34 -3.54 16.09
CA LEU A 397 9.46 -3.63 17.26
C LEU A 397 9.45 -2.35 18.10
N VAL A 398 10.58 -1.65 18.22
CA VAL A 398 10.64 -0.41 19.03
C VAL A 398 9.92 0.74 18.34
N PRO A 399 10.13 1.03 17.05
CA PRO A 399 9.31 2.00 16.33
C PRO A 399 7.82 1.61 16.31
N THR A 400 7.49 0.33 16.15
CA THR A 400 6.10 -0.16 16.24
C THR A 400 5.46 0.18 17.59
N ALA A 401 6.17 -0.05 18.70
CA ALA A 401 5.67 0.32 20.02
C ALA A 401 5.50 1.84 20.18
N SER A 402 6.42 2.63 19.60
CA SER A 402 6.30 4.10 19.56
C SER A 402 5.11 4.55 18.71
N CYS A 403 4.91 3.95 17.55
CA CYS A 403 3.77 4.25 16.66
C CYS A 403 2.43 3.96 17.37
N ILE A 404 2.31 2.79 18.02
CA ILE A 404 1.12 2.43 18.82
C ILE A 404 0.89 3.46 19.94
N LYS A 405 1.94 3.78 20.70
CA LYS A 405 1.84 4.75 21.79
C LYS A 405 1.38 6.13 21.31
N ASN A 406 1.95 6.60 20.21
CA ASN A 406 1.61 7.92 19.66
C ASN A 406 0.17 7.97 19.15
N SER A 407 -0.29 6.93 18.45
CA SER A 407 -1.68 6.83 17.98
C SER A 407 -2.68 6.81 19.13
N MET A 408 -2.33 6.18 20.26
CA MET A 408 -3.19 6.14 21.44
C MET A 408 -3.17 7.43 22.28
N ALA A 409 -2.05 8.19 22.23
CA ALA A 409 -1.95 9.45 22.95
C ALA A 409 -2.76 10.57 22.27
N HIS A 410 -3.11 10.40 21.00
CA HIS A 410 -3.77 11.40 20.18
C HIS A 410 -4.89 10.82 19.29
N PRO A 411 -5.83 10.03 19.83
CA PRO A 411 -6.95 9.50 19.06
C PRO A 411 -7.83 10.61 18.46
N GLU A 412 -7.72 11.79 18.99
CA GLU A 412 -8.60 12.95 18.82
C GLU A 412 -8.31 13.78 17.56
N TYR A 413 -7.13 13.61 16.94
CA TYR A 413 -6.65 14.64 16.00
C TYR A 413 -7.37 14.67 14.65
N VAL A 414 -7.97 13.58 14.19
CA VAL A 414 -8.59 13.53 12.86
C VAL A 414 -10.07 13.18 12.90
N THR A 415 -10.48 12.29 13.80
CA THR A 415 -11.87 11.81 13.86
C THR A 415 -12.78 12.67 14.68
N ASP A 416 -12.35 13.20 15.83
CA ASP A 416 -13.25 13.90 16.78
C ASP A 416 -13.96 15.09 16.16
N LYS A 417 -13.27 15.91 15.38
CA LYS A 417 -13.88 17.08 14.74
C LYS A 417 -14.86 16.70 13.63
N ARG A 418 -14.59 15.60 12.91
CA ARG A 418 -15.53 15.07 11.93
C ARG A 418 -16.69 14.34 12.58
N MET A 419 -16.46 13.67 13.72
CA MET A 419 -17.55 13.12 14.54
C MET A 419 -18.51 14.19 15.04
N ALA A 420 -18.01 15.34 15.47
CA ALA A 420 -18.88 16.48 15.83
C ALA A 420 -19.74 16.94 14.65
N ALA A 421 -19.20 16.93 13.42
CA ALA A 421 -19.98 17.21 12.21
C ALA A 421 -21.03 16.12 11.97
N VAL A 422 -20.67 14.83 12.09
CA VAL A 422 -21.60 13.69 11.96
C VAL A 422 -22.77 13.82 12.96
N GLU A 423 -22.47 14.11 14.22
CA GLU A 423 -23.49 14.31 15.26
C GLU A 423 -24.40 15.49 14.95
N ALA A 424 -23.84 16.63 14.56
CA ALA A 424 -24.61 17.81 14.19
C ALA A 424 -25.52 17.60 12.97
N ILE A 425 -25.07 16.81 11.99
CA ILE A 425 -25.87 16.42 10.82
C ILE A 425 -27.01 15.48 11.23
N ARG A 426 -26.72 14.46 12.06
CA ARG A 426 -27.74 13.55 12.61
C ARG A 426 -28.81 14.27 13.42
N GLU A 427 -28.44 15.21 14.30
CA GLU A 427 -29.39 16.02 15.08
C GLU A 427 -30.37 16.81 14.21
N ARG A 428 -29.97 17.12 12.96
CA ARG A 428 -30.80 17.85 11.99
C ARG A 428 -31.61 16.93 11.08
N GLY A 429 -31.40 15.62 11.19
CA GLY A 429 -32.08 14.64 10.37
C GLY A 429 -31.65 14.70 8.89
N LEU A 430 -30.45 15.23 8.60
CA LEU A 430 -29.92 15.29 7.26
C LEU A 430 -29.17 14.00 6.94
N THR A 431 -29.41 13.44 5.75
CA THR A 431 -28.81 12.16 5.31
C THR A 431 -28.00 12.28 4.04
N LEU A 432 -28.19 13.39 3.28
CA LEU A 432 -27.47 13.66 2.03
C LEU A 432 -26.76 15.01 2.13
N GLY A 433 -25.50 15.02 1.76
CA GLY A 433 -24.73 16.26 1.71
C GLY A 433 -23.57 16.20 0.73
N TYR A 434 -22.83 17.29 0.76
CA TYR A 434 -21.73 17.53 -0.16
C TYR A 434 -20.52 18.05 0.61
N ALA A 435 -19.34 17.70 0.17
CA ALA A 435 -18.09 18.19 0.77
C ALA A 435 -16.98 18.25 -0.26
N THR A 436 -15.93 19.00 0.02
CA THR A 436 -14.68 18.79 -0.69
C THR A 436 -14.13 17.39 -0.36
N PHE A 437 -13.37 16.81 -1.29
CA PHE A 437 -12.94 15.41 -1.26
C PHE A 437 -12.43 14.93 0.11
N TRP A 438 -11.60 15.73 0.79
CA TRP A 438 -10.99 15.32 2.06
C TRP A 438 -11.96 15.19 3.23
N ASN A 439 -13.20 15.65 3.07
CA ASN A 439 -14.24 15.57 4.08
C ASN A 439 -15.46 14.72 3.64
N ALA A 440 -15.48 14.25 2.38
CA ALA A 440 -16.62 13.49 1.84
C ALA A 440 -16.66 12.05 2.38
N ASN A 441 -15.94 11.14 1.76
CA ASN A 441 -16.00 9.70 2.06
C ASN A 441 -15.76 9.36 3.53
N ILE A 442 -14.92 10.14 4.23
CA ILE A 442 -14.65 9.90 5.65
C ILE A 442 -15.88 10.14 6.54
N VAL A 443 -16.72 11.14 6.23
CA VAL A 443 -17.96 11.39 6.98
C VAL A 443 -18.97 10.27 6.72
N THR A 444 -19.03 9.78 5.49
CA THR A 444 -19.83 8.61 5.15
C THR A 444 -19.39 7.37 5.94
N GLU A 445 -18.08 7.10 6.04
CA GLU A 445 -17.58 5.98 6.83
C GLU A 445 -17.85 6.14 8.33
N LEU A 446 -17.58 7.32 8.90
CA LEU A 446 -17.79 7.61 10.34
C LEU A 446 -19.25 7.57 10.76
N SER A 447 -20.17 7.65 9.81
CA SER A 447 -21.62 7.52 10.04
C SER A 447 -22.17 6.13 9.77
N ASP A 448 -21.29 5.13 9.53
CA ASP A 448 -21.70 3.77 9.11
C ASP A 448 -22.53 3.76 7.82
N GLY A 449 -22.33 4.76 6.95
CA GLY A 449 -23.09 4.93 5.72
C GLY A 449 -24.51 5.46 5.88
N GLU A 450 -24.90 5.93 7.08
CA GLU A 450 -26.20 6.58 7.32
C GLU A 450 -26.27 7.95 6.66
N ILE A 451 -25.12 8.64 6.55
CA ILE A 451 -24.99 9.96 5.93
C ILE A 451 -24.16 9.77 4.67
N GLU A 452 -24.76 10.05 3.52
CA GLU A 452 -24.09 10.06 2.24
C GLU A 452 -23.50 11.43 1.95
N VAL A 453 -22.21 11.50 1.66
CA VAL A 453 -21.51 12.75 1.35
C VAL A 453 -20.79 12.64 0.03
N VAL A 454 -21.30 13.39 -0.95
CA VAL A 454 -20.78 13.39 -2.33
C VAL A 454 -19.60 14.34 -2.45
N ALA A 455 -18.53 13.89 -3.09
CA ALA A 455 -17.32 14.67 -3.27
C ALA A 455 -17.47 15.75 -4.35
N LEU A 456 -17.14 17.00 -3.97
CA LEU A 456 -17.07 18.15 -4.88
C LEU A 456 -15.64 18.72 -4.89
N GLU A 457 -15.31 19.48 -5.94
CA GLU A 457 -14.09 20.27 -6.05
C GLU A 457 -14.40 21.76 -6.23
N ILE A 458 -13.47 22.59 -5.79
CA ILE A 458 -13.57 24.05 -5.93
C ILE A 458 -12.91 24.45 -7.26
N GLU A 459 -13.68 25.04 -8.16
CA GLU A 459 -13.21 25.58 -9.44
C GLU A 459 -13.82 26.95 -9.68
N ASP A 460 -12.99 27.96 -9.93
CA ASP A 460 -13.37 29.35 -10.25
C ASP A 460 -14.41 29.98 -9.28
N GLY A 461 -14.25 29.72 -7.97
CA GLY A 461 -15.15 30.26 -6.94
C GLY A 461 -16.53 29.60 -6.90
N SER A 462 -16.67 28.41 -7.45
CA SER A 462 -17.86 27.56 -7.42
C SER A 462 -17.50 26.13 -7.06
N LEU A 463 -18.52 25.31 -6.78
CA LEU A 463 -18.35 23.89 -6.56
C LEU A 463 -18.77 23.11 -7.80
N ARG A 464 -18.04 22.04 -8.11
CA ARG A 464 -18.33 21.11 -9.22
C ARG A 464 -18.19 19.67 -8.79
N PRO A 465 -18.86 18.70 -9.48
CA PRO A 465 -18.66 17.27 -9.23
C PRO A 465 -17.19 16.85 -9.34
N TYR A 466 -16.67 16.25 -8.27
CA TYR A 466 -15.30 15.71 -8.25
C TYR A 466 -15.34 14.23 -8.57
N ARG A 467 -15.19 13.89 -9.86
CA ARG A 467 -15.23 12.51 -10.37
C ARG A 467 -13.96 11.73 -10.02
N TRP A 468 -13.79 11.46 -8.73
CA TRP A 468 -12.64 10.78 -8.16
C TRP A 468 -13.05 9.97 -6.94
N LEU A 469 -12.92 8.63 -6.99
CA LEU A 469 -13.32 7.70 -5.93
C LEU A 469 -14.78 7.90 -5.51
N GLU A 470 -15.65 8.04 -6.51
CA GLU A 470 -17.07 8.35 -6.33
C GLU A 470 -17.90 7.66 -7.43
N ALA A 471 -19.17 7.38 -7.16
CA ALA A 471 -20.09 6.84 -8.13
C ALA A 471 -20.72 7.96 -9.00
N GLU A 472 -20.88 7.75 -10.31
CA GLU A 472 -21.46 8.76 -11.21
C GLU A 472 -22.91 9.10 -10.85
N GLU A 473 -23.67 8.10 -10.38
CA GLU A 473 -25.05 8.29 -9.94
C GLU A 473 -25.21 9.26 -8.78
N ASN A 474 -24.20 9.39 -7.91
CA ASN A 474 -24.23 10.30 -6.76
C ASN A 474 -24.23 11.78 -7.16
N PHE A 475 -23.87 12.07 -8.42
CA PHE A 475 -23.95 13.42 -8.98
C PHE A 475 -25.31 13.74 -9.60
N ALA A 476 -26.29 12.82 -9.54
CA ALA A 476 -27.64 13.07 -9.98
C ALA A 476 -28.44 13.89 -8.97
N MET A 477 -29.47 14.58 -9.43
CA MET A 477 -30.41 15.32 -8.57
C MET A 477 -31.61 14.41 -8.26
N ASP A 478 -31.44 13.49 -7.29
CA ASP A 478 -32.45 12.48 -6.98
C ASP A 478 -33.51 12.95 -5.99
N ALA A 479 -33.16 13.94 -5.15
CA ALA A 479 -34.05 14.50 -4.13
C ALA A 479 -34.13 16.04 -4.20
N PRO A 480 -34.64 16.63 -5.30
CA PRO A 480 -34.51 18.06 -5.61
C PRO A 480 -35.11 18.99 -4.58
N GLU A 481 -36.13 18.57 -3.86
CA GLU A 481 -36.83 19.39 -2.84
C GLU A 481 -36.35 19.13 -1.41
N GLU A 482 -35.49 18.13 -1.18
CA GLU A 482 -34.99 17.82 0.15
C GLU A 482 -33.84 18.74 0.56
N PRO A 483 -33.78 19.15 1.84
CA PRO A 483 -32.66 19.90 2.36
C PRO A 483 -31.40 19.05 2.34
N VAL A 484 -30.28 19.70 1.99
CA VAL A 484 -28.96 19.06 1.97
C VAL A 484 -27.98 19.89 2.80
N PHE A 485 -26.83 19.31 3.11
CA PHE A 485 -25.77 20.04 3.77
C PHE A 485 -24.50 20.15 2.90
N LEU A 486 -23.66 21.11 3.26
CA LEU A 486 -22.33 21.31 2.68
C LEU A 486 -21.29 21.40 3.81
N LEU A 487 -20.24 20.58 3.73
CA LEU A 487 -19.09 20.64 4.63
C LEU A 487 -17.89 21.28 3.92
N LEU A 488 -17.33 22.31 4.52
CA LEU A 488 -16.18 23.03 4.02
C LEU A 488 -15.11 23.16 5.11
N GLY A 489 -13.83 23.07 4.73
CA GLY A 489 -12.75 23.52 5.60
C GLY A 489 -12.79 25.04 5.78
N VAL A 490 -12.42 25.55 6.95
CA VAL A 490 -12.41 27.02 7.23
C VAL A 490 -11.56 27.80 6.20
N TRP A 491 -10.56 27.17 5.60
CA TRP A 491 -9.70 27.78 4.58
C TRP A 491 -10.34 27.81 3.18
N GLU A 492 -11.46 27.09 2.97
CA GLU A 492 -12.15 26.99 1.68
C GLU A 492 -13.25 28.06 1.52
N GLU A 493 -13.80 28.55 2.66
CA GLU A 493 -14.92 29.51 2.69
C GLU A 493 -14.63 30.80 1.92
N GLY A 494 -13.43 31.35 2.08
CA GLY A 494 -13.08 32.65 1.49
C GLY A 494 -13.24 32.69 -0.03
N ASN A 495 -13.05 31.57 -0.69
CA ASN A 495 -13.18 31.44 -2.14
C ASN A 495 -14.64 31.16 -2.59
N LEU A 496 -15.53 30.86 -1.66
CA LEU A 496 -16.91 30.41 -1.93
C LEU A 496 -18.00 31.36 -1.39
N ALA A 497 -17.65 32.56 -0.91
CA ALA A 497 -18.60 33.47 -0.28
C ALA A 497 -19.82 33.81 -1.17
N ASP A 498 -19.59 34.09 -2.44
CA ASP A 498 -20.66 34.37 -3.41
C ASP A 498 -21.47 33.11 -3.74
N PHE A 499 -20.81 31.96 -3.79
CA PHE A 499 -21.46 30.66 -4.00
C PHE A 499 -22.39 30.33 -2.84
N LEU A 500 -21.92 30.45 -1.58
CA LEU A 500 -22.71 30.21 -0.37
C LEU A 500 -23.94 31.13 -0.30
N THR A 501 -23.79 32.39 -0.75
CA THR A 501 -24.91 33.31 -0.85
C THR A 501 -25.95 32.85 -1.88
N ARG A 502 -25.52 32.40 -3.06
CA ARG A 502 -26.42 31.85 -4.08
C ARG A 502 -27.15 30.59 -3.62
N CYS A 503 -26.45 29.72 -2.86
CA CYS A 503 -27.03 28.50 -2.29
C CYS A 503 -27.99 28.78 -1.14
N GLN A 504 -28.14 30.04 -0.68
CA GLN A 504 -28.89 30.37 0.54
C GLN A 504 -28.38 29.58 1.76
N ALA A 505 -27.08 29.33 1.82
CA ALA A 505 -26.47 28.49 2.83
C ALA A 505 -26.54 29.15 4.21
N VAL A 506 -27.04 28.40 5.18
CA VAL A 506 -27.11 28.81 6.58
C VAL A 506 -26.02 28.11 7.37
N ARG A 507 -25.07 28.88 7.91
CA ARG A 507 -23.96 28.33 8.68
C ARG A 507 -24.43 27.75 10.00
N VAL A 508 -23.99 26.57 10.32
CA VAL A 508 -24.08 25.92 11.62
C VAL A 508 -22.74 26.08 12.33
N GLU A 509 -22.73 26.61 13.53
CA GLU A 509 -21.48 26.73 14.29
C GLU A 509 -21.03 25.37 14.79
N LEU A 510 -19.84 24.97 14.40
CA LEU A 510 -19.10 23.81 14.89
C LEU A 510 -17.75 24.28 15.43
N ASP A 511 -17.32 23.65 16.54
CA ASP A 511 -15.96 23.84 17.03
C ASP A 511 -14.98 23.10 16.14
N GLY A 512 -14.07 23.83 15.49
CA GLY A 512 -12.99 23.20 14.75
C GLY A 512 -12.64 23.85 13.42
N TRP A 513 -12.09 23.06 12.51
CA TRP A 513 -11.60 23.49 11.21
C TRP A 513 -12.56 23.14 10.05
N ILE A 514 -13.74 22.58 10.37
CA ILE A 514 -14.82 22.26 9.42
C ILE A 514 -16.01 23.12 9.75
N ASN A 515 -16.64 23.69 8.73
CA ASN A 515 -17.90 24.42 8.81
C ASN A 515 -19.00 23.60 8.13
N LEU A 516 -20.14 23.50 8.79
CA LEU A 516 -21.36 22.88 8.28
C LEU A 516 -22.30 24.00 7.80
N TYR A 517 -22.87 23.80 6.63
CA TYR A 517 -23.90 24.67 6.07
C TYR A 517 -25.15 23.86 5.75
N GLU A 518 -26.32 24.35 6.15
CA GLU A 518 -27.60 23.83 5.68
C GLU A 518 -27.98 24.59 4.38
N ILE A 519 -28.44 23.86 3.39
CA ILE A 519 -28.91 24.37 2.11
C ILE A 519 -30.37 23.95 1.97
N PRO A 520 -31.29 24.85 1.58
CA PRO A 520 -32.73 24.59 1.61
C PRO A 520 -33.18 23.38 0.79
N SER A 521 -32.50 23.11 -0.32
CA SER A 521 -32.78 21.93 -1.14
C SER A 521 -31.61 21.58 -2.05
N GLN A 522 -31.57 20.34 -2.51
CA GLN A 522 -30.62 19.87 -3.50
C GLN A 522 -30.70 20.70 -4.78
N ARG A 523 -31.89 21.10 -5.21
CA ARG A 523 -32.12 21.95 -6.39
C ARG A 523 -31.37 23.28 -6.26
N VAL A 524 -31.47 23.96 -5.13
CA VAL A 524 -30.80 25.26 -4.90
C VAL A 524 -29.28 25.12 -4.99
N LEU A 525 -28.72 24.02 -4.50
CA LEU A 525 -27.29 23.73 -4.63
C LEU A 525 -26.90 23.55 -6.11
N PHE A 526 -27.64 22.73 -6.87
CA PHE A 526 -27.34 22.43 -8.27
C PHE A 526 -27.51 23.66 -9.18
N GLU A 527 -28.53 24.49 -8.94
CA GLU A 527 -28.69 25.78 -9.63
C GLU A 527 -27.49 26.72 -9.37
N ALA A 528 -27.00 26.79 -8.14
CA ALA A 528 -25.82 27.58 -7.79
C ALA A 528 -24.53 27.02 -8.44
N MET A 529 -24.43 25.70 -8.64
CA MET A 529 -23.35 25.06 -9.38
C MET A 529 -23.44 25.29 -10.90
N GLY A 530 -24.58 25.75 -11.41
CA GLY A 530 -24.82 25.90 -12.86
C GLY A 530 -24.99 24.54 -13.57
N SER A 531 -25.46 23.53 -12.86
CA SER A 531 -25.59 22.15 -13.36
C SER A 531 -27.03 21.81 -13.79
N VAL A 532 -27.94 22.78 -13.85
CA VAL A 532 -29.34 22.63 -14.29
C VAL A 532 -29.55 23.25 -15.65
#